data_d8b4f4663a8279a70fc0087984a8e7f3
#
_entry.id   d8b4f4663a8279a70fc0087984a8e7f3
#
_cell.length_a   1.000
_cell.length_b   1.000
_cell.length_c   1.000
_cell.angle_alpha   90.00
_cell.angle_beta   90.00
_cell.angle_gamma   90.00
#
_symmetry.space_group_name_H-M   'P 1'
#
loop_
_entity.id
_entity.type
_entity.pdbx_description
1 polymer ?
#
loop_
_entity_poly.entity_id
_entity_poly.type
_entity_poly.pdbx_seq_one_letter_code
_entity_poly.pdbx_strand_id
1 'polypeptide(L)'
;KTECLKLCEEISGFRKEYLAGFNALLSTKAKDLLLKSPSLVLEEAPMSEKGAQKLVLNLQNSQLETLSSGEYSRLRLAFMLLEMEFLKDFKGVLVLDEMDSNLSGEESLAVSKALETLSSHSQIFAISHQVHIPALAKNHILVFKENHKSLAKTLSNEERVLEIARMIGGSENIESAISFAKEKLKAQE
;
A
#
# COMPACT_ATOMS: atom_id res chain seq x y z
N LYS A 1 10.43 33.59 26.37
CA LYS A 1 10.85 32.22 26.84
C LYS A 1 9.69 31.47 27.48
N THR A 2 8.91 32.11 28.37
CA THR A 2 7.75 31.49 29.05
C THR A 2 6.62 31.15 28.07
N GLU A 3 6.34 32.02 27.12
CA GLU A 3 5.31 31.83 26.10
C GLU A 3 5.64 30.63 25.15
N CYS A 4 6.89 30.51 24.72
CA CYS A 4 7.35 29.39 23.92
C CYS A 4 7.17 28.04 24.65
N LEU A 5 7.47 28.00 25.96
CA LEU A 5 7.27 26.80 26.77
C LEU A 5 5.79 26.42 26.84
N LYS A 6 4.91 27.40 27.06
CA LYS A 6 3.46 27.18 27.07
C LYS A 6 2.95 26.63 25.74
N LEU A 7 3.38 27.18 24.60
CA LEU A 7 3.03 26.66 23.27
C LEU A 7 3.55 25.23 23.05
N CYS A 8 4.76 24.92 23.53
CA CYS A 8 5.27 23.55 23.46
C CYS A 8 4.42 22.56 24.27
N GLU A 9 3.95 22.97 25.45
CA GLU A 9 3.06 22.16 26.29
C GLU A 9 1.70 21.92 25.62
N GLU A 10 1.13 22.97 25.03
CA GLU A 10 -0.14 22.86 24.27
C GLU A 10 0.00 21.90 23.09
N ILE A 11 1.06 22.02 22.28
CA ILE A 11 1.36 21.11 21.16
C ILE A 11 1.51 19.68 21.67
N SER A 12 2.23 19.48 22.77
CA SER A 12 2.42 18.17 23.39
C SER A 12 1.09 17.57 23.86
N GLY A 13 0.20 18.38 24.43
CA GLY A 13 -1.14 17.98 24.85
C GLY A 13 -1.95 17.46 23.68
N PHE A 14 -2.07 18.22 22.59
CA PHE A 14 -2.77 17.79 21.37
C PHE A 14 -2.18 16.51 20.79
N ARG A 15 -0.86 16.42 20.67
CA ARG A 15 -0.22 15.20 20.16
C ARG A 15 -0.57 13.96 20.98
N LYS A 16 -0.54 14.05 22.31
CA LYS A 16 -0.89 12.92 23.21
C LYS A 16 -2.36 12.52 23.05
N GLU A 17 -3.26 13.48 22.93
CA GLU A 17 -4.69 13.24 22.76
C GLU A 17 -4.99 12.43 21.49
N TYR A 18 -4.39 12.82 20.35
CA TYR A 18 -4.66 12.19 19.06
C TYR A 18 -3.84 10.91 18.82
N LEU A 19 -2.70 10.74 19.50
CA LEU A 19 -1.75 9.67 19.23
C LEU A 19 -2.33 8.27 19.45
N ALA A 20 -3.16 8.09 20.48
CA ALA A 20 -3.77 6.80 20.81
C ALA A 20 -4.74 6.35 19.67
N GLY A 21 -5.61 7.23 19.23
CA GLY A 21 -6.53 6.97 18.11
C GLY A 21 -5.79 6.70 16.80
N PHE A 22 -4.76 7.50 16.51
CA PHE A 22 -3.92 7.30 15.32
C PHE A 22 -3.22 5.93 15.34
N ASN A 23 -2.62 5.54 16.46
CA ASN A 23 -1.95 4.25 16.61
C ASN A 23 -2.92 3.07 16.47
N ALA A 24 -4.15 3.19 16.96
CA ALA A 24 -5.17 2.15 16.81
C ALA A 24 -5.52 1.94 15.32
N LEU A 25 -5.71 3.03 14.57
CA LEU A 25 -5.96 2.98 13.11
C LEU A 25 -4.75 2.43 12.36
N LEU A 26 -3.54 2.92 12.65
CA LEU A 26 -2.30 2.44 12.04
C LEU A 26 -2.12 0.93 12.26
N SER A 27 -2.34 0.46 13.48
CA SER A 27 -2.26 -0.97 13.81
C SER A 27 -3.26 -1.80 13.01
N THR A 28 -4.48 -1.30 12.80
CA THR A 28 -5.50 -1.98 11.99
C THR A 28 -5.04 -2.09 10.53
N LYS A 29 -4.63 -0.98 9.90
CA LYS A 29 -4.16 -0.98 8.51
C LYS A 29 -2.91 -1.85 8.30
N ALA A 30 -1.98 -1.81 9.26
CA ALA A 30 -0.79 -2.63 9.23
C ALA A 30 -1.13 -4.14 9.33
N LYS A 31 -2.09 -4.50 10.17
CA LYS A 31 -2.55 -5.88 10.31
C LYS A 31 -3.20 -6.40 9.03
N ASP A 32 -4.01 -5.59 8.36
CA ASP A 32 -4.61 -5.93 7.06
C ASP A 32 -3.54 -6.18 5.98
N LEU A 33 -2.36 -5.57 6.15
CA LEU A 33 -1.19 -5.73 5.29
C LEU A 33 -0.17 -6.76 5.81
N LEU A 34 -0.55 -7.60 6.76
CA LEU A 34 0.32 -8.65 7.36
C LEU A 34 1.62 -8.09 7.94
N LEU A 35 1.58 -6.88 8.49
CA LEU A 35 2.69 -6.27 9.20
C LEU A 35 2.55 -6.47 10.71
N LYS A 36 3.69 -6.57 11.39
CA LYS A 36 3.74 -6.39 12.84
C LYS A 36 3.28 -4.97 13.16
N SER A 37 2.48 -4.82 14.22
CA SER A 37 1.83 -3.55 14.56
C SER A 37 2.86 -2.41 14.77
N PRO A 38 3.02 -1.48 13.82
CA PRO A 38 3.80 -0.27 14.02
C PRO A 38 3.05 0.67 14.96
N SER A 39 3.78 1.52 15.67
CA SER A 39 3.20 2.58 16.49
C SER A 39 4.06 3.83 16.44
N LEU A 40 3.45 4.99 16.60
CA LEU A 40 4.16 6.24 16.81
C LEU A 40 4.29 6.50 18.31
N VAL A 41 5.46 6.95 18.73
CA VAL A 41 5.73 7.39 20.10
C VAL A 41 6.27 8.82 20.10
N LEU A 42 6.00 9.54 21.17
CA LEU A 42 6.57 10.88 21.39
C LEU A 42 7.82 10.73 22.23
N GLU A 43 8.93 11.23 21.71
CA GLU A 43 10.20 11.34 22.44
C GLU A 43 10.54 12.82 22.67
N GLU A 44 11.15 13.12 23.81
CA GLU A 44 11.67 14.45 24.09
C GLU A 44 12.74 14.84 23.07
N ALA A 45 12.69 16.10 22.65
CA ALA A 45 13.63 16.66 21.67
C ALA A 45 13.97 18.11 22.05
N PRO A 46 15.09 18.65 21.57
CA PRO A 46 15.38 20.06 21.71
C PRO A 46 14.26 20.94 21.18
N MET A 47 13.96 22.03 21.89
CA MET A 47 12.91 22.96 21.50
C MET A 47 13.18 23.51 20.09
N SER A 48 12.18 23.47 19.24
CA SER A 48 12.18 23.94 17.86
C SER A 48 10.84 24.59 17.50
N GLU A 49 10.69 25.06 16.28
CA GLU A 49 9.41 25.53 15.72
C GLU A 49 8.33 24.44 15.71
N LYS A 50 8.72 23.16 15.82
CA LYS A 50 7.83 21.99 15.89
C LYS A 50 7.51 21.53 17.32
N GLY A 51 7.90 22.32 18.32
CA GLY A 51 7.74 21.98 19.74
C GLY A 51 8.99 21.33 20.34
N ALA A 52 8.84 20.71 21.51
CA ALA A 52 9.90 20.07 22.27
C ALA A 52 9.84 18.52 22.21
N GLN A 53 9.12 17.98 21.27
CA GLN A 53 8.98 16.53 21.08
C GLN A 53 9.03 16.19 19.59
N LYS A 54 9.53 14.99 19.28
CA LYS A 54 9.49 14.37 17.96
C LYS A 54 8.63 13.11 17.98
N LEU A 55 8.00 12.81 16.85
CA LEU A 55 7.35 11.54 16.61
C LEU A 55 8.40 10.54 16.12
N VAL A 56 8.43 9.38 16.73
CA VAL A 56 9.30 8.27 16.36
C VAL A 56 8.46 7.05 16.04
N LEU A 57 8.75 6.39 14.92
CA LEU A 57 8.11 5.15 14.53
C LEU A 57 8.75 3.98 15.29
N ASN A 58 7.94 3.28 16.05
CA ASN A 58 8.33 2.05 16.77
C ASN A 58 7.80 0.83 16.00
N LEU A 59 8.69 -0.08 15.66
CA LEU A 59 8.42 -1.27 14.84
C LEU A 59 8.56 -2.58 15.62
N GLN A 60 8.32 -2.58 16.95
CA GLN A 60 8.35 -3.79 17.79
C GLN A 60 9.57 -4.68 17.52
N ASN A 61 10.74 -4.26 17.90
CA ASN A 61 12.03 -4.97 17.78
C ASN A 61 12.71 -4.88 16.39
N SER A 62 12.23 -4.03 15.49
CA SER A 62 12.91 -3.74 14.24
C SER A 62 13.22 -2.25 14.14
N GLN A 63 14.29 -1.89 13.48
CA GLN A 63 14.58 -0.50 13.09
C GLN A 63 14.11 -0.31 11.65
N LEU A 64 13.82 0.93 11.27
CA LEU A 64 13.35 1.23 9.90
C LEU A 64 14.35 0.76 8.84
N GLU A 65 15.65 0.86 9.17
CA GLU A 65 16.77 0.47 8.33
C GLU A 65 16.91 -1.06 8.15
N THR A 66 16.27 -1.84 9.04
CA THR A 66 16.31 -3.32 9.00
C THR A 66 15.09 -3.94 8.34
N LEU A 67 14.12 -3.13 7.91
CA LEU A 67 12.96 -3.63 7.19
C LEU A 67 13.37 -4.18 5.81
N SER A 68 12.77 -5.30 5.44
CA SER A 68 12.82 -5.76 4.06
C SER A 68 12.11 -4.76 3.13
N SER A 69 12.44 -4.77 1.84
CA SER A 69 11.78 -3.91 0.85
C SER A 69 10.27 -4.12 0.82
N GLY A 70 9.81 -5.36 0.98
CA GLY A 70 8.39 -5.69 1.05
C GLY A 70 7.69 -5.15 2.31
N GLU A 71 8.32 -5.25 3.49
CA GLU A 71 7.80 -4.66 4.72
C GLU A 71 7.73 -3.14 4.62
N TYR A 72 8.75 -2.51 4.06
CA TYR A 72 8.78 -1.06 3.86
C TYR A 72 7.67 -0.59 2.91
N SER A 73 7.46 -1.29 1.78
CA SER A 73 6.39 -0.98 0.83
C SER A 73 5.01 -1.11 1.47
N ARG A 74 4.76 -2.16 2.23
CA ARG A 74 3.50 -2.36 2.96
C ARG A 74 3.29 -1.33 4.07
N LEU A 75 4.35 -0.94 4.77
CA LEU A 75 4.29 0.12 5.77
C LEU A 75 3.90 1.47 5.13
N ARG A 76 4.51 1.83 4.00
CA ARG A 76 4.11 3.02 3.23
C ARG A 76 2.64 2.96 2.84
N LEU A 77 2.17 1.81 2.35
CA LEU A 77 0.77 1.62 1.97
C LEU A 77 -0.17 1.77 3.18
N ALA A 78 0.21 1.28 4.37
CA ALA A 78 -0.56 1.48 5.61
C ALA A 78 -0.74 2.97 5.93
N PHE A 79 0.32 3.78 5.79
CA PHE A 79 0.22 5.22 5.97
C PHE A 79 -0.64 5.90 4.89
N MET A 80 -0.55 5.47 3.63
CA MET A 80 -1.42 5.98 2.55
C MET A 80 -2.90 5.67 2.81
N LEU A 81 -3.22 4.47 3.29
CA LEU A 81 -4.58 4.10 3.69
C LEU A 81 -5.10 4.97 4.84
N LEU A 82 -4.24 5.29 5.81
CA LEU A 82 -4.58 6.21 6.89
C LEU A 82 -4.83 7.62 6.39
N GLU A 83 -3.95 8.14 5.54
CA GLU A 83 -4.09 9.48 4.98
C GLU A 83 -5.44 9.65 4.27
N MET A 84 -5.88 8.64 3.52
CA MET A 84 -7.17 8.63 2.86
C MET A 84 -8.37 8.67 3.82
N GLU A 85 -8.27 8.10 5.02
CA GLU A 85 -9.32 8.21 6.02
C GLU A 85 -9.47 9.63 6.58
N PHE A 86 -8.38 10.38 6.65
CA PHE A 86 -8.40 11.77 7.09
C PHE A 86 -8.75 12.76 5.96
N LEU A 87 -8.42 12.40 4.72
CA LEU A 87 -8.68 13.22 3.52
C LEU A 87 -9.94 12.76 2.78
N LYS A 88 -11.09 12.73 3.47
CA LYS A 88 -12.37 12.19 2.96
C LYS A 88 -12.81 12.70 1.58
N ASP A 89 -12.37 13.90 1.19
CA ASP A 89 -12.71 14.53 -0.09
C ASP A 89 -11.55 14.50 -1.09
N PHE A 90 -10.48 13.78 -0.80
CA PHE A 90 -9.33 13.70 -1.69
C PHE A 90 -9.69 12.91 -2.96
N LYS A 91 -9.71 13.62 -4.09
CA LYS A 91 -9.83 13.02 -5.43
C LYS A 91 -8.51 13.23 -6.15
N GLY A 92 -7.64 12.25 -6.08
CA GLY A 92 -6.32 12.31 -6.65
C GLY A 92 -5.99 11.12 -7.54
N VAL A 93 -4.79 11.16 -8.10
CA VAL A 93 -4.20 10.07 -8.88
C VAL A 93 -2.99 9.55 -8.11
N LEU A 94 -2.93 8.23 -7.90
CA LEU A 94 -1.78 7.54 -7.32
C LEU A 94 -1.10 6.72 -8.41
N VAL A 95 0.20 6.89 -8.55
CA VAL A 95 1.04 6.05 -9.41
C VAL A 95 1.97 5.24 -8.51
N LEU A 96 1.81 3.92 -8.56
CA LEU A 96 2.51 2.98 -7.70
C LEU A 96 3.33 2.03 -8.58
N ASP A 97 4.63 2.07 -8.40
CA ASP A 97 5.56 1.25 -9.17
C ASP A 97 6.10 0.13 -8.29
N GLU A 98 5.92 -1.11 -8.74
CA GLU A 98 6.42 -2.33 -8.12
C GLU A 98 6.16 -2.47 -6.60
N MET A 99 4.96 -2.03 -6.14
CA MET A 99 4.59 -2.11 -4.72
C MET A 99 4.49 -3.54 -4.18
N ASP A 100 4.42 -4.52 -5.06
CA ASP A 100 4.33 -5.94 -4.78
C ASP A 100 5.64 -6.70 -5.03
N SER A 101 6.74 -5.99 -5.30
CA SER A 101 8.05 -6.61 -5.44
C SER A 101 8.53 -7.24 -4.12
N ASN A 102 9.10 -8.44 -4.20
CA ASN A 102 9.59 -9.22 -3.04
C ASN A 102 8.52 -9.58 -2.00
N LEU A 103 7.25 -9.65 -2.39
CA LEU A 103 6.16 -10.11 -1.54
C LEU A 103 5.86 -11.60 -1.78
N SER A 104 5.45 -12.30 -0.71
CA SER A 104 4.82 -13.63 -0.83
C SER A 104 3.44 -13.51 -1.48
N GLY A 105 2.85 -14.62 -1.89
CA GLY A 105 1.51 -14.64 -2.47
C GLY A 105 0.44 -14.06 -1.54
N GLU A 106 0.50 -14.34 -0.24
CA GLU A 106 -0.45 -13.80 0.75
C GLU A 106 -0.27 -12.30 0.94
N GLU A 107 0.97 -11.82 1.01
CA GLU A 107 1.28 -10.39 1.13
C GLU A 107 0.86 -9.60 -0.10
N SER A 108 1.11 -10.15 -1.30
CA SER A 108 0.66 -9.55 -2.56
C SER A 108 -0.87 -9.48 -2.65
N LEU A 109 -1.58 -10.50 -2.17
CA LEU A 109 -3.04 -10.47 -2.08
C LEU A 109 -3.53 -9.39 -1.08
N ALA A 110 -2.88 -9.24 0.08
CA ALA A 110 -3.20 -8.21 1.05
C ALA A 110 -3.00 -6.81 0.47
N VAL A 111 -1.87 -6.57 -0.22
CA VAL A 111 -1.59 -5.32 -0.94
C VAL A 111 -2.66 -5.04 -2.01
N SER A 112 -3.03 -6.05 -2.79
CA SER A 112 -4.04 -5.90 -3.85
C SER A 112 -5.40 -5.48 -3.31
N LYS A 113 -5.85 -6.06 -2.20
CA LYS A 113 -7.10 -5.66 -1.51
C LYS A 113 -7.03 -4.24 -0.95
N ALA A 114 -5.86 -3.85 -0.43
CA ALA A 114 -5.65 -2.49 0.05
C ALA A 114 -5.72 -1.47 -1.10
N LEU A 115 -5.15 -1.79 -2.26
CA LEU A 115 -5.24 -0.96 -3.48
C LEU A 115 -6.68 -0.89 -4.01
N GLU A 116 -7.43 -1.97 -3.96
CA GLU A 116 -8.86 -1.99 -4.31
C GLU A 116 -9.64 -1.01 -3.41
N THR A 117 -9.41 -1.05 -2.10
CA THR A 117 -10.01 -0.11 -1.14
C THR A 117 -9.64 1.35 -1.47
N LEU A 118 -8.37 1.65 -1.73
CA LEU A 118 -7.92 2.98 -2.14
C LEU A 118 -8.55 3.43 -3.47
N SER A 119 -8.81 2.50 -4.39
CA SER A 119 -9.40 2.82 -5.70
C SER A 119 -10.83 3.32 -5.64
N SER A 120 -11.52 3.15 -4.52
CA SER A 120 -12.86 3.71 -4.29
C SER A 120 -12.84 5.23 -4.08
N HIS A 121 -11.70 5.80 -3.71
CA HIS A 121 -11.52 7.24 -3.42
C HIS A 121 -10.60 7.94 -4.43
N SER A 122 -9.71 7.20 -5.08
CA SER A 122 -8.67 7.76 -5.96
C SER A 122 -8.48 6.91 -7.20
N GLN A 123 -8.05 7.53 -8.29
CA GLN A 123 -7.58 6.78 -9.45
C GLN A 123 -6.19 6.20 -9.18
N ILE A 124 -6.04 4.89 -9.36
CA ILE A 124 -4.76 4.22 -9.12
C ILE A 124 -4.21 3.65 -10.43
N PHE A 125 -2.95 3.96 -10.71
CA PHE A 125 -2.11 3.28 -11.68
C PHE A 125 -1.09 2.45 -10.92
N ALA A 126 -1.21 1.13 -10.98
CA ALA A 126 -0.26 0.21 -10.35
C ALA A 126 0.52 -0.54 -11.42
N ILE A 127 1.84 -0.49 -11.35
CA ILE A 127 2.75 -1.29 -12.17
C ILE A 127 3.14 -2.51 -11.34
N SER A 128 2.86 -3.70 -11.87
CA SER A 128 3.04 -4.96 -11.16
C SER A 128 3.48 -6.06 -12.11
N HIS A 129 4.25 -7.00 -11.57
CA HIS A 129 4.60 -8.24 -12.24
C HIS A 129 3.95 -9.47 -11.57
N GLN A 130 3.16 -9.29 -10.53
CA GLN A 130 2.44 -10.33 -9.82
C GLN A 130 0.96 -10.37 -10.22
N VAL A 131 0.36 -11.53 -10.14
CA VAL A 131 -1.01 -11.80 -10.65
C VAL A 131 -2.13 -11.16 -9.84
N HIS A 132 -1.91 -10.87 -8.56
CA HIS A 132 -2.97 -10.44 -7.66
C HIS A 132 -3.48 -9.03 -7.96
N ILE A 133 -2.58 -8.09 -8.29
CA ILE A 133 -2.96 -6.70 -8.62
C ILE A 133 -3.76 -6.64 -9.93
N PRO A 134 -3.28 -7.17 -11.08
CA PRO A 134 -4.07 -7.14 -12.32
C PRO A 134 -5.34 -7.97 -12.23
N ALA A 135 -5.40 -9.01 -11.38
CA ALA A 135 -6.62 -9.78 -11.16
C ALA A 135 -7.71 -8.93 -10.49
N LEU A 136 -7.37 -8.02 -9.55
CA LEU A 136 -8.32 -7.13 -8.86
C LEU A 136 -8.52 -5.77 -9.57
N ALA A 137 -7.73 -5.44 -10.58
CA ALA A 137 -7.85 -4.17 -11.29
C ALA A 137 -9.09 -4.13 -12.21
N LYS A 138 -9.79 -2.99 -12.28
CA LYS A 138 -10.89 -2.79 -13.24
C LYS A 138 -10.40 -2.78 -14.69
N ASN A 139 -9.25 -2.18 -14.93
CA ASN A 139 -8.61 -2.12 -16.24
C ASN A 139 -7.23 -2.75 -16.17
N HIS A 140 -6.88 -3.52 -17.18
CA HIS A 140 -5.55 -4.12 -17.31
C HIS A 140 -4.90 -3.64 -18.60
N ILE A 141 -3.76 -2.98 -18.46
CA ILE A 141 -2.94 -2.48 -19.57
C ILE A 141 -1.70 -3.36 -19.65
N LEU A 142 -1.58 -4.10 -20.74
CA LEU A 142 -0.38 -4.89 -21.04
C LEU A 142 0.65 -4.00 -21.73
N VAL A 143 1.86 -3.96 -21.19
CA VAL A 143 3.04 -3.34 -21.82
C VAL A 143 3.92 -4.44 -22.39
N PHE A 144 4.23 -4.35 -23.66
CA PHE A 144 5.03 -5.35 -24.38
C PHE A 144 6.00 -4.70 -25.38
N LYS A 145 6.99 -5.45 -25.82
CA LYS A 145 7.95 -5.00 -26.84
C LYS A 145 7.67 -5.66 -28.18
N GLU A 146 7.61 -4.83 -29.21
CA GLU A 146 7.52 -5.27 -30.59
C GLU A 146 8.44 -4.41 -31.45
N ASN A 147 9.25 -5.03 -32.32
CA ASN A 147 10.21 -4.34 -33.20
C ASN A 147 11.04 -3.26 -32.48
N HIS A 148 11.60 -3.60 -31.30
CA HIS A 148 12.37 -2.71 -30.43
C HIS A 148 11.62 -1.48 -29.88
N LYS A 149 10.29 -1.42 -30.03
CA LYS A 149 9.44 -0.39 -29.44
C LYS A 149 8.62 -0.95 -28.29
N SER A 150 8.44 -0.16 -27.24
CA SER A 150 7.49 -0.48 -26.17
C SER A 150 6.09 -0.02 -26.60
N LEU A 151 5.13 -0.91 -26.54
CA LEU A 151 3.73 -0.69 -26.85
C LEU A 151 2.88 -0.98 -25.64
N ALA A 152 1.70 -0.36 -25.56
CA ALA A 152 0.73 -0.60 -24.51
C ALA A 152 -0.64 -0.89 -25.13
N LYS A 153 -1.36 -1.86 -24.55
CA LYS A 153 -2.69 -2.27 -24.99
C LYS A 153 -3.59 -2.51 -23.78
N THR A 154 -4.78 -1.94 -23.80
CA THR A 154 -5.84 -2.30 -22.84
C THR A 154 -6.42 -3.64 -23.24
N LEU A 155 -6.47 -4.58 -22.29
CA LEU A 155 -6.93 -5.94 -22.52
C LEU A 155 -8.45 -6.06 -22.40
N SER A 156 -9.08 -6.89 -23.24
CA SER A 156 -10.45 -7.36 -23.05
C SER A 156 -10.50 -8.37 -21.89
N ASN A 157 -11.69 -8.75 -21.43
CA ASN A 157 -11.82 -9.73 -20.35
C ASN A 157 -11.21 -11.09 -20.73
N GLU A 158 -11.37 -11.54 -21.98
CA GLU A 158 -10.77 -12.79 -22.48
C GLU A 158 -9.25 -12.70 -22.51
N GLU A 159 -8.71 -11.57 -22.99
CA GLU A 159 -7.27 -11.32 -23.02
C GLU A 159 -6.67 -11.22 -21.60
N ARG A 160 -7.40 -10.65 -20.62
CA ARG A 160 -7.00 -10.62 -19.22
C ARG A 160 -6.85 -12.02 -18.63
N VAL A 161 -7.81 -12.94 -18.93
CA VAL A 161 -7.71 -14.33 -18.49
C VAL A 161 -6.43 -14.98 -19.01
N LEU A 162 -6.13 -14.77 -20.30
CA LEU A 162 -4.93 -15.35 -20.92
C LEU A 162 -3.65 -14.75 -20.34
N GLU A 163 -3.61 -13.44 -20.11
CA GLU A 163 -2.43 -12.77 -19.54
C GLU A 163 -2.20 -13.20 -18.09
N ILE A 164 -3.23 -13.24 -17.25
CA ILE A 164 -3.13 -13.72 -15.88
C ILE A 164 -2.69 -15.19 -15.86
N ALA A 165 -3.23 -16.03 -16.73
CA ALA A 165 -2.81 -17.42 -16.86
C ALA A 165 -1.32 -17.54 -17.26
N ARG A 166 -0.86 -16.70 -18.19
CA ARG A 166 0.55 -16.61 -18.57
C ARG A 166 1.45 -16.20 -17.39
N MET A 167 1.01 -15.23 -16.58
CA MET A 167 1.75 -14.78 -15.38
C MET A 167 1.86 -15.88 -14.31
N ILE A 168 0.87 -16.75 -14.17
CA ILE A 168 0.84 -17.84 -13.18
C ILE A 168 1.69 -19.02 -13.62
N GLY A 169 1.44 -19.53 -14.80
CA GLY A 169 1.89 -20.87 -15.22
C GLY A 169 3.00 -20.88 -16.26
N GLY A 170 3.45 -19.73 -16.76
CA GLY A 170 4.33 -19.71 -17.92
C GLY A 170 3.68 -20.39 -19.13
N SER A 171 4.46 -21.16 -19.90
CA SER A 171 3.98 -21.86 -21.11
C SER A 171 3.51 -23.30 -20.89
N GLU A 172 3.67 -23.88 -19.70
CA GLU A 172 3.59 -25.34 -19.51
C GLU A 172 2.25 -25.87 -18.93
N ASN A 173 1.40 -25.05 -18.29
CA ASN A 173 0.15 -25.48 -17.64
C ASN A 173 -1.04 -24.57 -17.93
N ILE A 174 -1.33 -24.34 -19.18
CA ILE A 174 -2.30 -23.32 -19.63
C ILE A 174 -3.73 -23.60 -19.12
N GLU A 175 -4.23 -24.83 -19.13
CA GLU A 175 -5.62 -25.11 -18.75
C GLU A 175 -5.94 -24.89 -17.28
N SER A 176 -5.08 -25.37 -16.38
CA SER A 176 -5.23 -25.14 -14.94
C SER A 176 -5.03 -23.65 -14.58
N ALA A 177 -4.09 -22.97 -15.23
CA ALA A 177 -3.86 -21.55 -15.06
C ALA A 177 -5.05 -20.71 -15.56
N ILE A 178 -5.66 -21.07 -16.68
CA ILE A 178 -6.89 -20.44 -17.19
C ILE A 178 -8.06 -20.62 -16.23
N SER A 179 -8.23 -21.83 -15.68
CA SER A 179 -9.30 -22.11 -14.70
C SER A 179 -9.13 -21.23 -13.45
N PHE A 180 -7.92 -21.14 -12.92
CA PHE A 180 -7.60 -20.28 -11.78
C PHE A 180 -7.78 -18.81 -12.10
N ALA A 181 -7.33 -18.34 -13.27
CA ALA A 181 -7.50 -16.96 -13.71
C ALA A 181 -8.98 -16.57 -13.81
N LYS A 182 -9.83 -17.44 -14.37
CA LYS A 182 -11.28 -17.26 -14.43
C LYS A 182 -11.91 -17.19 -13.05
N GLU A 183 -11.49 -18.01 -12.10
CA GLU A 183 -11.97 -17.99 -10.72
C GLU A 183 -11.64 -16.64 -10.05
N LYS A 184 -10.41 -16.16 -10.21
CA LYS A 184 -9.98 -14.87 -9.65
C LYS A 184 -10.72 -13.67 -10.24
N LEU A 185 -11.01 -13.69 -11.53
CA LEU A 185 -11.75 -12.61 -12.19
C LEU A 185 -13.26 -12.63 -11.90
N LYS A 186 -13.88 -13.83 -11.75
CA LYS A 186 -15.30 -13.95 -11.37
C LYS A 186 -15.62 -13.47 -9.95
N ALA A 187 -14.67 -13.45 -9.06
CA ALA A 187 -14.84 -12.94 -7.70
C ALA A 187 -15.05 -11.41 -7.66
N GLN A 188 -15.11 -10.74 -8.82
CA GLN A 188 -15.29 -9.27 -8.97
C GLN A 188 -16.66 -8.86 -9.55
N GLU A 189 -17.46 -9.82 -10.03
CA GLU A 189 -18.85 -9.62 -10.44
C GLU A 189 -19.81 -9.70 -9.24
#